data_0f0f36e0ae0cd9aa6b9b1250804e96e3
#
_entry.id   0f0f36e0ae0cd9aa6b9b1250804e96e3
#
_cell.length_a   1.000
_cell.length_b   1.000
_cell.length_c   1.000
_cell.angle_alpha   90.00
_cell.angle_beta   90.00
_cell.angle_gamma   90.00
#
_symmetry.space_group_name_H-M   'P 1'
#
loop_
_entity.id
_entity.type
_entity.pdbx_description
1 polymer ?
#
loop_
_entity_poly.entity_id
_entity_poly.type
_entity_poly.pdbx_seq_one_letter_code
_entity_poly.pdbx_strand_id
1 'polypeptide(L)'
;MDDLRNATISNNFMFRLVMEKPELCRQLLERVLDVKICEVNYPEGEKSLEAQLTSKGVRLDIYVTLADGTVIDVEMQASDSFKEALGKRTRYYQSVLDNDALKKGELYSRLRNTYIIFICTFDPFDKNFTRYTFSSRCHEDYELSLDDDVYKIFLNTQGDRHQVSRSLANLMDYINNNEPNDDFTRSLQEEVELQRDDDGKRALYMTYNQTLMEMEEKGKIKGREEGRAEGREEGRAEGREEGREEGRAEGKIELIKNIMKNMKISAEAAMEAAGIPKEEFPKYMTML
;
A
#
# COMPACT_ATOMS: atom_id res chain seq x y z
N MET A 1 -23.63 6.52 7.41
CA MET A 1 -23.35 6.28 5.99
C MET A 1 -22.83 7.58 5.42
N ASP A 2 -21.66 7.56 4.82
CA ASP A 2 -21.16 8.74 4.11
C ASP A 2 -22.07 9.01 2.91
N ASP A 3 -22.58 10.23 2.85
CA ASP A 3 -23.46 10.71 1.78
C ASP A 3 -22.61 11.56 0.81
N LEU A 4 -22.75 11.36 -0.49
CA LEU A 4 -22.04 12.15 -1.52
C LEU A 4 -22.26 13.65 -1.32
N ARG A 5 -23.39 14.07 -0.77
CA ARG A 5 -23.69 15.47 -0.43
C ARG A 5 -22.67 16.13 0.50
N ASN A 6 -21.97 15.33 1.31
CA ASN A 6 -20.94 15.79 2.23
C ASN A 6 -19.51 15.55 1.73
N ALA A 7 -19.36 14.85 0.58
CA ALA A 7 -18.05 14.52 0.05
C ALA A 7 -17.36 15.79 -0.48
N THR A 8 -16.10 15.98 -0.09
CA THR A 8 -15.23 17.03 -0.62
C THR A 8 -14.39 16.49 -1.77
N ILE A 9 -13.60 17.34 -2.42
CA ILE A 9 -12.67 16.94 -3.47
C ILE A 9 -11.63 15.90 -2.98
N SER A 10 -11.35 15.84 -1.69
CA SER A 10 -10.43 14.84 -1.11
C SER A 10 -11.03 13.43 -1.00
N ASN A 11 -12.33 13.25 -1.24
CA ASN A 11 -12.95 11.95 -1.37
C ASN A 11 -12.62 11.33 -2.73
N ASN A 12 -12.08 10.12 -2.78
CA ASN A 12 -11.63 9.45 -4.01
C ASN A 12 -12.73 9.38 -5.10
N PHE A 13 -13.96 9.07 -4.72
CA PHE A 13 -15.06 8.99 -5.66
C PHE A 13 -15.41 10.37 -6.23
N MET A 14 -15.51 11.40 -5.37
CA MET A 14 -15.76 12.79 -5.78
C MET A 14 -14.62 13.30 -6.68
N PHE A 15 -13.37 13.04 -6.31
CA PHE A 15 -12.20 13.41 -7.09
C PHE A 15 -12.28 12.86 -8.52
N ARG A 16 -12.60 11.58 -8.67
CA ARG A 16 -12.78 10.96 -9.98
C ARG A 16 -13.88 11.65 -10.79
N LEU A 17 -15.05 11.89 -10.20
CA LEU A 17 -16.16 12.55 -10.88
C LEU A 17 -15.78 13.94 -11.40
N VAL A 18 -15.13 14.74 -10.57
CA VAL A 18 -14.69 16.09 -10.95
C VAL A 18 -13.63 16.05 -12.05
N MET A 19 -12.71 15.08 -11.98
CA MET A 19 -11.62 14.93 -12.96
C MET A 19 -12.05 14.23 -14.26
N GLU A 20 -13.28 13.72 -14.38
CA GLU A 20 -13.87 13.34 -15.66
C GLU A 20 -13.98 14.51 -16.65
N LYS A 21 -13.91 15.77 -16.15
CA LYS A 21 -13.85 16.95 -17.00
C LYS A 21 -12.41 17.21 -17.49
N PRO A 22 -12.16 17.09 -18.81
CA PRO A 22 -10.80 17.21 -19.35
C PRO A 22 -10.11 18.53 -19.01
N GLU A 23 -10.87 19.62 -18.98
CA GLU A 23 -10.33 20.93 -18.68
C GLU A 23 -9.86 21.05 -17.22
N LEU A 24 -10.62 20.51 -16.27
CA LEU A 24 -10.23 20.51 -14.85
C LEU A 24 -9.03 19.59 -14.61
N CYS A 25 -9.03 18.41 -15.22
CA CYS A 25 -7.88 17.50 -15.16
C CYS A 25 -6.62 18.14 -15.77
N ARG A 26 -6.73 18.77 -16.94
CA ARG A 26 -5.64 19.46 -17.59
C ARG A 26 -5.02 20.54 -16.67
N GLN A 27 -5.86 21.40 -16.09
CA GLN A 27 -5.39 22.47 -15.20
C GLN A 27 -4.77 21.92 -13.90
N LEU A 28 -5.29 20.81 -13.35
CA LEU A 28 -4.67 20.13 -12.22
C LEU A 28 -3.27 19.65 -12.59
N LEU A 29 -3.12 18.95 -13.71
CA LEU A 29 -1.84 18.42 -14.17
C LEU A 29 -0.83 19.53 -14.49
N GLU A 30 -1.25 20.64 -15.11
CA GLU A 30 -0.39 21.80 -15.34
C GLU A 30 0.19 22.37 -14.03
N ARG A 31 -0.61 22.41 -12.96
CA ARG A 31 -0.15 22.87 -11.63
C ARG A 31 0.80 21.90 -10.95
N VAL A 32 0.52 20.60 -11.11
CA VAL A 32 1.33 19.55 -10.50
C VAL A 32 2.67 19.39 -11.22
N LEU A 33 2.67 19.41 -12.54
CA LEU A 33 3.88 19.17 -13.36
C LEU A 33 4.66 20.45 -13.68
N ASP A 34 4.06 21.62 -13.46
CA ASP A 34 4.60 22.93 -13.81
C ASP A 34 4.95 23.07 -15.31
N VAL A 35 4.09 22.50 -16.15
CA VAL A 35 4.20 22.53 -17.62
C VAL A 35 2.87 22.92 -18.25
N LYS A 36 2.91 23.41 -19.50
CA LYS A 36 1.70 23.64 -20.29
C LYS A 36 1.27 22.37 -21.00
N ILE A 37 -0.01 22.01 -20.88
CA ILE A 37 -0.61 20.82 -21.47
C ILE A 37 -1.66 21.28 -22.48
N CYS A 38 -1.47 20.87 -23.73
CA CYS A 38 -2.42 21.23 -24.80
C CYS A 38 -3.72 20.44 -24.69
N GLU A 39 -3.61 19.13 -24.45
CA GLU A 39 -4.74 18.21 -24.46
C GLU A 39 -4.48 17.04 -23.52
N VAL A 40 -5.55 16.57 -22.90
CA VAL A 40 -5.58 15.37 -22.06
C VAL A 40 -6.54 14.39 -22.69
N ASN A 41 -6.06 13.19 -22.97
CA ASN A 41 -6.87 12.14 -23.61
C ASN A 41 -7.19 11.07 -22.56
N TYR A 42 -8.48 10.78 -22.38
CA TYR A 42 -8.96 9.64 -21.60
C TYR A 42 -9.05 8.43 -22.53
N PRO A 43 -8.54 7.25 -22.11
CA PRO A 43 -8.76 6.04 -22.89
C PRO A 43 -10.28 5.75 -23.00
N GLU A 44 -10.73 5.33 -24.16
CA GLU A 44 -12.13 4.96 -24.40
C GLU A 44 -12.54 3.77 -23.52
N GLY A 45 -13.59 3.95 -22.74
CA GLY A 45 -14.15 2.96 -21.84
C GLY A 45 -13.58 3.01 -20.42
N GLU A 46 -14.32 2.44 -19.44
CA GLU A 46 -13.77 2.12 -18.13
C GLU A 46 -12.63 1.13 -18.31
N LYS A 47 -11.42 1.63 -18.53
CA LYS A 47 -10.22 0.81 -18.33
C LYS A 47 -9.99 0.68 -16.82
N SER A 48 -10.80 -0.19 -16.19
CA SER A 48 -10.16 -1.05 -15.21
C SER A 48 -9.08 -1.77 -16.01
N LEU A 49 -7.82 -1.41 -15.81
CA LEU A 49 -6.70 -2.24 -16.26
C LEU A 49 -6.84 -3.54 -15.47
N GLU A 50 -7.79 -4.39 -15.89
CA GLU A 50 -7.79 -5.79 -15.56
C GLU A 50 -6.50 -6.33 -16.18
N ALA A 51 -5.44 -6.22 -15.40
CA ALA A 51 -4.25 -6.96 -15.72
C ALA A 51 -4.71 -8.41 -15.95
N GLN A 52 -4.48 -8.95 -17.13
CA GLN A 52 -4.72 -10.36 -17.51
C GLN A 52 -3.89 -11.31 -16.62
N LEU A 53 -3.37 -10.81 -15.53
CA LEU A 53 -2.62 -11.52 -14.52
C LEU A 53 -3.62 -11.92 -13.42
N THR A 54 -3.62 -13.16 -13.08
CA THR A 54 -4.26 -13.81 -11.92
C THR A 54 -3.90 -13.14 -10.58
N SER A 55 -3.48 -11.89 -10.58
CA SER A 55 -3.00 -11.07 -9.48
C SER A 55 -3.79 -9.76 -9.40
N LYS A 56 -4.00 -9.31 -8.21
CA LYS A 56 -4.62 -8.10 -7.70
C LYS A 56 -4.88 -7.02 -8.77
N GLY A 57 -6.10 -6.93 -9.29
CA GLY A 57 -6.51 -5.88 -10.23
C GLY A 57 -6.22 -4.50 -9.65
N VAL A 58 -5.74 -3.57 -10.49
CA VAL A 58 -5.55 -2.16 -10.13
C VAL A 58 -6.67 -1.37 -10.75
N ARG A 59 -7.38 -0.61 -9.93
CA ARG A 59 -8.30 0.43 -10.39
C ARG A 59 -7.58 1.75 -10.18
N LEU A 60 -7.27 2.45 -11.28
CA LEU A 60 -6.67 3.78 -11.24
C LEU A 60 -7.77 4.83 -11.06
N ASP A 61 -7.50 5.86 -10.23
CA ASP A 61 -8.48 6.92 -10.03
C ASP A 61 -8.60 7.78 -11.28
N ILE A 62 -7.47 8.22 -11.84
CA ILE A 62 -7.42 9.00 -13.07
C ILE A 62 -6.24 8.51 -13.91
N TYR A 63 -6.55 7.97 -15.07
CA TYR A 63 -5.56 7.56 -16.05
C TYR A 63 -5.75 8.36 -17.34
N VAL A 64 -4.72 9.08 -17.76
CA VAL A 64 -4.75 9.90 -18.95
C VAL A 64 -3.45 9.80 -19.75
N THR A 65 -3.54 10.14 -21.04
CA THR A 65 -2.39 10.27 -21.91
C THR A 65 -2.34 11.68 -22.52
N LEU A 66 -1.14 12.22 -22.66
CA LEU A 66 -0.89 13.48 -23.34
C LEU A 66 -0.65 13.26 -24.85
N ALA A 67 -0.65 14.34 -25.62
CA ALA A 67 -0.47 14.30 -27.08
C ALA A 67 0.88 13.67 -27.52
N ASP A 68 1.93 13.77 -26.68
CA ASP A 68 3.24 13.17 -26.92
C ASP A 68 3.33 11.69 -26.50
N GLY A 69 2.24 11.14 -25.98
CA GLY A 69 2.13 9.78 -25.48
C GLY A 69 2.53 9.62 -24.02
N THR A 70 2.90 10.69 -23.31
CA THR A 70 3.14 10.65 -21.85
C THR A 70 1.93 10.09 -21.12
N VAL A 71 2.18 9.13 -20.23
CA VAL A 71 1.15 8.45 -19.42
C VAL A 71 1.13 9.04 -18.02
N ILE A 72 -0.04 9.39 -17.53
CA ILE A 72 -0.20 9.98 -16.19
C ILE A 72 -1.30 9.23 -15.45
N ASP A 73 -0.95 8.77 -14.25
CA ASP A 73 -1.86 8.22 -13.25
C ASP A 73 -1.91 9.17 -12.04
N VAL A 74 -3.12 9.55 -11.61
CA VAL A 74 -3.32 10.42 -10.44
C VAL A 74 -4.25 9.75 -9.45
N GLU A 75 -3.77 9.59 -8.23
CA GLU A 75 -4.45 8.91 -7.14
C GLU A 75 -4.73 9.90 -5.98
N MET A 76 -5.97 9.94 -5.50
CA MET A 76 -6.31 10.64 -4.27
C MET A 76 -6.13 9.69 -3.08
N GLN A 77 -5.28 10.04 -2.13
CA GLN A 77 -4.98 9.23 -0.95
C GLN A 77 -5.40 9.96 0.32
N ALA A 78 -6.63 9.70 0.78
CA ALA A 78 -7.21 10.36 1.95
C ALA A 78 -6.89 9.68 3.30
N SER A 79 -6.35 8.45 3.29
CA SER A 79 -6.01 7.68 4.49
C SER A 79 -4.54 7.34 4.54
N ASP A 80 -3.93 7.47 5.71
CA ASP A 80 -2.56 7.09 6.02
C ASP A 80 -2.38 5.61 6.38
N SER A 81 -3.46 4.85 6.47
CA SER A 81 -3.48 3.44 6.93
C SER A 81 -2.50 2.51 6.21
N PHE A 82 -2.04 2.87 5.01
CA PHE A 82 -1.07 2.09 4.24
C PHE A 82 0.10 2.96 3.75
N LYS A 83 0.44 3.98 4.53
CA LYS A 83 1.50 4.95 4.23
C LYS A 83 2.82 4.25 3.86
N GLU A 84 3.24 3.24 4.60
CA GLU A 84 4.49 2.50 4.37
C GLU A 84 4.50 1.70 3.05
N ALA A 85 3.31 1.43 2.50
CA ALA A 85 3.17 0.67 1.25
C ALA A 85 3.15 1.55 -0.01
N LEU A 86 3.07 2.88 0.13
CA LEU A 86 2.91 3.79 -1.01
C LEU A 86 4.01 3.62 -2.07
N GLY A 87 5.28 3.55 -1.67
CA GLY A 87 6.39 3.32 -2.59
C GLY A 87 6.32 1.97 -3.32
N LYS A 88 5.78 0.92 -2.66
CA LYS A 88 5.56 -0.38 -3.30
C LYS A 88 4.35 -0.35 -4.24
N ARG A 89 3.30 0.43 -3.90
CA ARG A 89 2.14 0.65 -4.79
C ARG A 89 2.57 1.31 -6.09
N THR A 90 3.36 2.40 -6.04
CA THR A 90 3.83 3.07 -7.27
C THR A 90 4.63 2.13 -8.16
N ARG A 91 5.46 1.25 -7.58
CA ARG A 91 6.20 0.23 -8.36
C ARG A 91 5.26 -0.76 -9.05
N TYR A 92 4.21 -1.20 -8.35
CA TYR A 92 3.22 -2.11 -8.92
C TYR A 92 2.40 -1.42 -10.02
N TYR A 93 1.96 -0.19 -9.80
CA TYR A 93 1.24 0.60 -10.80
C TYR A 93 2.08 0.81 -12.05
N GLN A 94 3.37 1.16 -11.90
CA GLN A 94 4.29 1.26 -13.02
C GLN A 94 4.35 -0.03 -13.84
N SER A 95 4.45 -1.17 -13.20
CA SER A 95 4.51 -2.46 -13.92
C SER A 95 3.23 -2.76 -14.70
N VAL A 96 2.07 -2.32 -14.21
CA VAL A 96 0.79 -2.48 -14.90
C VAL A 96 0.71 -1.55 -16.10
N LEU A 97 1.12 -0.29 -15.93
CA LEU A 97 1.14 0.72 -17.02
C LEU A 97 2.10 0.31 -18.14
N ASP A 98 3.29 -0.14 -17.81
CA ASP A 98 4.30 -0.60 -18.80
C ASP A 98 3.83 -1.83 -19.56
N ASN A 99 3.18 -2.78 -18.87
CA ASN A 99 2.65 -3.99 -19.49
C ASN A 99 1.47 -3.69 -20.43
N ASP A 100 0.65 -2.68 -20.13
CA ASP A 100 -0.43 -2.22 -21.01
C ASP A 100 0.13 -1.45 -22.23
N ALA A 101 1.18 -0.65 -22.01
CA ALA A 101 1.78 0.21 -23.03
C ALA A 101 2.59 -0.57 -24.06
N LEU A 102 3.20 -1.71 -23.70
CA LEU A 102 4.13 -2.45 -24.55
C LEU A 102 3.60 -3.85 -24.89
N LYS A 103 3.28 -4.08 -26.17
CA LYS A 103 2.82 -5.37 -26.66
C LYS A 103 3.99 -6.31 -26.95
N LYS A 104 3.71 -7.63 -26.96
CA LYS A 104 4.71 -8.66 -27.28
C LYS A 104 5.38 -8.39 -28.63
N GLY A 105 6.71 -8.23 -28.61
CA GLY A 105 7.56 -8.01 -29.79
C GLY A 105 7.80 -6.52 -30.10
N GLU A 106 7.25 -5.60 -29.33
CA GLU A 106 7.58 -4.18 -29.48
C GLU A 106 8.91 -3.84 -28.76
N LEU A 107 9.55 -2.76 -29.24
CA LEU A 107 10.83 -2.29 -28.71
C LEU A 107 10.62 -1.50 -27.41
N TYR A 108 11.47 -1.68 -26.42
CA TYR A 108 11.44 -0.94 -25.16
C TYR A 108 11.52 0.58 -25.35
N SER A 109 12.15 1.06 -26.43
CA SER A 109 12.19 2.50 -26.78
C SER A 109 10.82 3.11 -27.12
N ARG A 110 9.76 2.29 -27.17
CA ARG A 110 8.38 2.76 -27.30
C ARG A 110 7.72 3.15 -25.99
N LEU A 111 8.27 2.74 -24.85
CA LEU A 111 7.82 3.23 -23.56
C LEU A 111 7.92 4.75 -23.53
N ARG A 112 6.92 5.38 -22.95
CA ARG A 112 6.80 6.83 -22.87
C ARG A 112 7.00 7.28 -21.43
N ASN A 113 7.22 8.59 -21.25
CA ASN A 113 7.27 9.18 -19.93
C ASN A 113 6.04 8.75 -19.12
N THR A 114 6.28 8.34 -17.88
CA THR A 114 5.21 7.91 -16.98
C THR A 114 5.27 8.70 -15.69
N TYR A 115 4.17 9.32 -15.30
CA TYR A 115 3.99 9.99 -14.03
C TYR A 115 2.97 9.26 -13.18
N ILE A 116 3.36 8.84 -11.99
CA ILE A 116 2.45 8.31 -10.97
C ILE A 116 2.38 9.35 -9.86
N ILE A 117 1.22 9.96 -9.69
CA ILE A 117 0.99 11.10 -8.81
C ILE A 117 0.03 10.69 -7.70
N PHE A 118 0.47 10.79 -6.45
CA PHE A 118 -0.37 10.61 -5.28
C PHE A 118 -0.63 11.96 -4.62
N ILE A 119 -1.91 12.33 -4.47
CA ILE A 119 -2.33 13.49 -3.69
C ILE A 119 -2.73 13.00 -2.31
N CYS A 120 -1.90 13.27 -1.30
CA CYS A 120 -2.07 12.77 0.06
C CYS A 120 -2.61 13.88 0.97
N THR A 121 -3.68 13.58 1.75
CA THR A 121 -4.18 14.49 2.78
C THR A 121 -3.36 14.45 4.07
N PHE A 122 -2.22 13.76 4.05
CA PHE A 122 -1.24 13.60 5.13
C PHE A 122 0.17 13.67 4.55
N ASP A 123 1.19 13.84 5.41
CA ASP A 123 2.58 13.80 4.97
C ASP A 123 3.07 12.35 4.76
N PRO A 124 3.31 11.91 3.52
CA PRO A 124 3.70 10.54 3.24
C PRO A 124 5.11 10.17 3.73
N PHE A 125 5.99 11.15 4.00
CA PHE A 125 7.40 10.91 4.33
C PHE A 125 7.89 11.65 5.59
N ASP A 126 7.02 12.37 6.30
CA ASP A 126 7.31 13.10 7.55
C ASP A 126 8.47 14.13 7.40
N LYS A 127 8.58 14.78 6.23
CA LYS A 127 9.58 15.82 5.93
C LYS A 127 8.99 17.19 5.70
N ASN A 128 7.67 17.33 5.81
CA ASN A 128 6.93 18.57 5.66
C ASN A 128 7.08 19.26 4.28
N PHE A 129 7.49 18.53 3.24
CA PHE A 129 7.46 19.09 1.88
C PHE A 129 6.06 18.99 1.31
N THR A 130 5.65 20.00 0.54
CA THR A 130 4.39 19.95 -0.22
C THR A 130 4.49 19.01 -1.42
N ARG A 131 5.69 18.86 -2.01
CA ARG A 131 5.94 17.99 -3.15
C ARG A 131 7.19 17.16 -2.94
N TYR A 132 7.06 15.85 -3.15
CA TYR A 132 8.16 14.90 -3.22
C TYR A 132 8.20 14.32 -4.62
N THR A 133 9.33 14.44 -5.30
CA THR A 133 9.53 13.87 -6.64
C THR A 133 10.66 12.85 -6.59
N PHE A 134 10.37 11.64 -7.05
CA PHE A 134 11.32 10.54 -7.12
C PHE A 134 11.56 10.16 -8.57
N SER A 135 12.83 9.98 -8.91
CA SER A 135 13.33 9.44 -10.17
C SER A 135 14.55 8.56 -9.89
N SER A 136 14.94 7.74 -10.84
CA SER A 136 16.09 6.83 -10.70
C SER A 136 17.41 7.58 -10.83
N ARG A 137 18.30 7.43 -9.84
CA ARG A 137 19.63 8.05 -9.79
C ARG A 137 20.70 7.02 -9.47
N CYS A 138 21.91 7.24 -10.00
CA CYS A 138 23.07 6.42 -9.66
C CYS A 138 23.51 6.69 -8.21
N HIS A 139 23.80 5.64 -7.44
CA HIS A 139 24.27 5.78 -6.06
C HIS A 139 25.70 6.31 -5.98
N GLU A 140 26.53 5.97 -6.96
CA GLU A 140 27.92 6.37 -7.05
C GLU A 140 28.10 7.81 -7.56
N ASP A 141 27.09 8.31 -8.30
CA ASP A 141 27.03 9.67 -8.82
C ASP A 141 25.57 10.16 -8.86
N TYR A 142 25.16 10.97 -7.90
CA TYR A 142 23.79 11.46 -7.78
C TYR A 142 23.34 12.40 -8.90
N GLU A 143 24.29 13.00 -9.64
CA GLU A 143 23.98 13.82 -10.83
C GLU A 143 23.63 12.96 -12.04
N LEU A 144 24.04 11.69 -12.06
CA LEU A 144 23.76 10.77 -13.15
C LEU A 144 22.34 10.21 -13.03
N SER A 145 21.47 10.58 -13.96
CA SER A 145 20.12 9.98 -14.11
C SER A 145 20.18 8.68 -14.87
N LEU A 146 19.28 7.73 -14.54
CA LEU A 146 19.09 6.51 -15.31
C LEU A 146 18.35 6.77 -16.64
N ASP A 147 17.61 7.89 -16.72
CA ASP A 147 16.78 8.29 -17.86
C ASP A 147 15.78 7.21 -18.30
N ASP A 148 15.13 6.61 -17.27
CA ASP A 148 14.08 5.59 -17.45
C ASP A 148 12.70 6.22 -17.68
N ASP A 149 12.61 7.55 -17.72
CA ASP A 149 11.40 8.34 -17.96
C ASP A 149 10.24 8.03 -17.00
N VAL A 150 10.57 7.54 -15.80
CA VAL A 150 9.60 7.20 -14.74
C VAL A 150 9.69 8.19 -13.58
N TYR A 151 8.58 8.86 -13.30
CA TYR A 151 8.49 9.86 -12.23
C TYR A 151 7.38 9.48 -11.25
N LYS A 152 7.69 9.54 -9.95
CA LYS A 152 6.73 9.33 -8.87
C LYS A 152 6.63 10.62 -8.07
N ILE A 153 5.43 11.19 -8.03
CA ILE A 153 5.18 12.46 -7.36
C ILE A 153 4.21 12.23 -6.22
N PHE A 154 4.57 12.67 -5.03
CA PHE A 154 3.68 12.69 -3.90
C PHE A 154 3.45 14.13 -3.48
N LEU A 155 2.18 14.53 -3.44
CA LEU A 155 1.75 15.83 -2.97
C LEU A 155 1.19 15.68 -1.57
N ASN A 156 1.68 16.52 -0.66
CA ASN A 156 1.24 16.60 0.72
C ASN A 156 0.39 17.87 0.91
N THR A 157 -0.91 17.71 1.14
CA THR A 157 -1.80 18.86 1.33
C THR A 157 -1.55 19.62 2.62
N GLN A 158 -0.73 19.08 3.53
CA GLN A 158 -0.36 19.72 4.80
C GLN A 158 1.07 20.29 4.79
N GLY A 159 1.83 20.10 3.70
CA GLY A 159 3.23 20.46 3.61
C GLY A 159 3.49 21.98 3.52
N ASP A 160 4.76 22.36 3.64
CA ASP A 160 5.22 23.76 3.56
C ASP A 160 5.04 24.33 2.13
N ARG A 161 4.32 25.44 2.02
CA ARG A 161 3.99 26.11 0.77
C ARG A 161 5.12 26.91 0.15
N HIS A 162 6.17 27.22 0.91
CA HIS A 162 7.26 28.09 0.44
C HIS A 162 8.10 27.48 -0.70
N GLN A 163 8.01 26.17 -0.91
CA GLN A 163 8.81 25.44 -1.88
C GLN A 163 8.10 25.13 -3.20
N VAL A 164 6.87 25.60 -3.36
CA VAL A 164 6.05 25.30 -4.54
C VAL A 164 5.48 26.58 -5.16
N SER A 165 5.03 26.49 -6.41
CA SER A 165 4.34 27.59 -7.07
C SER A 165 3.06 27.97 -6.32
N ARG A 166 2.69 29.26 -6.41
CA ARG A 166 1.44 29.74 -5.79
C ARG A 166 0.21 28.96 -6.28
N SER A 167 0.20 28.57 -7.56
CA SER A 167 -0.89 27.81 -8.15
C SER A 167 -1.03 26.41 -7.54
N LEU A 168 0.09 25.72 -7.27
CA LEU A 168 0.08 24.43 -6.57
C LEU A 168 -0.26 24.61 -5.09
N ALA A 169 0.27 25.65 -4.43
CA ALA A 169 -0.08 25.97 -3.05
C ALA A 169 -1.59 26.16 -2.88
N ASN A 170 -2.22 26.95 -3.76
CA ASN A 170 -3.66 27.21 -3.76
C ASN A 170 -4.48 25.90 -3.91
N LEU A 171 -4.05 25.01 -4.79
CA LEU A 171 -4.69 23.71 -4.96
C LEU A 171 -4.58 22.84 -3.69
N MET A 172 -3.41 22.79 -3.07
CA MET A 172 -3.20 22.01 -1.84
C MET A 172 -4.03 22.58 -0.68
N ASP A 173 -4.12 23.90 -0.56
CA ASP A 173 -4.95 24.57 0.45
C ASP A 173 -6.44 24.27 0.24
N TYR A 174 -6.91 24.30 -1.01
CA TYR A 174 -8.30 23.95 -1.33
C TYR A 174 -8.60 22.49 -0.97
N ILE A 175 -7.74 21.52 -1.35
CA ILE A 175 -7.96 20.11 -1.02
C ILE A 175 -7.98 19.89 0.51
N ASN A 176 -7.14 20.63 1.26
CA ASN A 176 -7.02 20.48 2.71
C ASN A 176 -8.17 21.14 3.47
N ASN A 177 -8.56 22.38 3.06
CA ASN A 177 -9.49 23.22 3.82
C ASN A 177 -10.88 23.33 3.18
N ASN A 178 -11.02 22.87 1.94
CA ASN A 178 -12.24 22.99 1.13
C ASN A 178 -12.69 24.47 0.90
N GLU A 179 -11.71 25.40 0.89
CA GLU A 179 -11.94 26.84 0.66
C GLU A 179 -11.27 27.27 -0.64
N PRO A 180 -12.04 27.59 -1.69
CA PRO A 180 -11.47 28.01 -2.97
C PRO A 180 -10.84 29.40 -2.87
N ASN A 181 -9.63 29.56 -3.42
CA ASN A 181 -8.83 30.78 -3.28
C ASN A 181 -8.28 31.33 -4.61
N ASP A 182 -8.55 30.66 -5.74
CA ASP A 182 -8.28 31.15 -7.10
C ASP A 182 -9.35 30.66 -8.08
N ASP A 183 -9.27 31.07 -9.36
CA ASP A 183 -10.29 30.73 -10.36
C ASP A 183 -10.43 29.22 -10.58
N PHE A 184 -9.32 28.50 -10.59
CA PHE A 184 -9.35 27.05 -10.77
C PHE A 184 -10.00 26.34 -9.59
N THR A 185 -9.62 26.69 -8.37
CA THR A 185 -10.21 26.08 -7.15
C THR A 185 -11.68 26.43 -7.00
N ARG A 186 -12.12 27.62 -7.49
CA ARG A 186 -13.55 27.95 -7.62
C ARG A 186 -14.24 27.04 -8.63
N SER A 187 -13.65 26.82 -9.81
CA SER A 187 -14.22 25.90 -10.79
C SER A 187 -14.29 24.46 -10.29
N LEU A 188 -13.31 24.01 -9.47
CA LEU A 188 -13.37 22.72 -8.80
C LEU A 188 -14.53 22.65 -7.81
N GLN A 189 -14.72 23.70 -6.99
CA GLN A 189 -15.80 23.78 -6.02
C GLN A 189 -17.18 23.75 -6.71
N GLU A 190 -17.36 24.53 -7.76
CA GLU A 190 -18.60 24.54 -8.57
C GLU A 190 -18.91 23.14 -9.10
N GLU A 191 -17.91 22.44 -9.60
CA GLU A 191 -18.08 21.07 -10.09
C GLU A 191 -18.42 20.09 -8.98
N VAL A 192 -17.75 20.17 -7.83
CA VAL A 192 -18.09 19.37 -6.62
C VAL A 192 -19.55 19.55 -6.24
N GLU A 193 -20.06 20.79 -6.25
CA GLU A 193 -21.45 21.09 -5.93
C GLU A 193 -22.42 20.48 -6.96
N LEU A 194 -22.11 20.60 -8.23
CA LEU A 194 -22.91 19.95 -9.30
C LEU A 194 -22.97 18.43 -9.13
N GLN A 195 -21.84 17.79 -8.81
CA GLN A 195 -21.82 16.34 -8.60
C GLN A 195 -22.56 15.91 -7.33
N ARG A 196 -22.58 16.74 -6.28
CA ARG A 196 -23.35 16.49 -5.05
C ARG A 196 -24.86 16.50 -5.30
N ASP A 197 -25.34 17.35 -6.21
CA ASP A 197 -26.76 17.51 -6.51
C ASP A 197 -27.31 16.48 -7.49
N ASP A 198 -26.43 15.68 -8.14
CA ASP A 198 -26.82 14.66 -9.08
C ASP A 198 -27.31 13.39 -8.37
N ASP A 199 -28.61 13.07 -8.52
CA ASP A 199 -29.24 11.89 -7.92
C ASP A 199 -28.66 10.58 -8.42
N GLY A 200 -28.28 10.52 -9.72
CA GLY A 200 -27.67 9.33 -10.33
C GLY A 200 -26.26 9.07 -9.75
N LYS A 201 -25.46 10.12 -9.59
CA LYS A 201 -24.14 10.01 -8.96
C LYS A 201 -24.22 9.62 -7.49
N ARG A 202 -25.24 10.12 -6.76
CA ARG A 202 -25.49 9.70 -5.37
C ARG A 202 -25.82 8.20 -5.29
N ALA A 203 -26.63 7.69 -6.18
CA ALA A 203 -26.95 6.26 -6.21
C ALA A 203 -25.71 5.41 -6.51
N LEU A 204 -24.86 5.84 -7.46
CA LEU A 204 -23.57 5.19 -7.75
C LEU A 204 -22.63 5.21 -6.56
N TYR A 205 -22.54 6.33 -5.83
CA TYR A 205 -21.73 6.45 -4.63
C TYR A 205 -22.18 5.50 -3.51
N MET A 206 -23.49 5.35 -3.32
CA MET A 206 -24.02 4.37 -2.34
C MET A 206 -23.62 2.95 -2.70
N THR A 207 -23.74 2.56 -3.97
CA THR A 207 -23.32 1.24 -4.46
C THR A 207 -21.81 1.03 -4.28
N TYR A 208 -21.02 2.05 -4.61
CA TYR A 208 -19.56 2.03 -4.43
C TYR A 208 -19.18 1.81 -2.95
N ASN A 209 -19.78 2.58 -2.03
CA ASN A 209 -19.52 2.44 -0.60
C ASN A 209 -19.96 1.07 -0.07
N GLN A 210 -21.10 0.54 -0.54
CA GLN A 210 -21.53 -0.81 -0.17
C GLN A 210 -20.49 -1.85 -0.61
N THR A 211 -19.98 -1.75 -1.84
CA THR A 211 -18.93 -2.65 -2.34
C THR A 211 -17.65 -2.56 -1.50
N LEU A 212 -17.24 -1.35 -1.12
CA LEU A 212 -16.07 -1.17 -0.25
C LEU A 212 -16.27 -1.83 1.13
N MET A 213 -17.43 -1.66 1.75
CA MET A 213 -17.76 -2.29 3.04
C MET A 213 -17.73 -3.81 2.95
N GLU A 214 -18.27 -4.37 1.86
CA GLU A 214 -18.24 -5.82 1.62
C GLU A 214 -16.81 -6.35 1.44
N MET A 215 -15.95 -5.60 0.71
CA MET A 215 -14.54 -5.96 0.54
C MET A 215 -13.77 -5.89 1.85
N GLU A 216 -14.01 -4.87 2.67
CA GLU A 216 -13.40 -4.73 3.99
C GLU A 216 -13.81 -5.87 4.93
N GLU A 217 -15.09 -6.21 4.96
CA GLU A 217 -15.59 -7.32 5.79
C GLU A 217 -15.00 -8.68 5.34
N LYS A 218 -14.97 -8.93 4.02
CA LYS A 218 -14.29 -10.12 3.47
C LYS A 218 -12.80 -10.16 3.84
N GLY A 219 -12.11 -9.02 3.79
CA GLY A 219 -10.72 -8.91 4.23
C GLY A 219 -10.52 -9.23 5.71
N LYS A 220 -11.40 -8.72 6.58
CA LYS A 220 -11.39 -9.00 8.02
C LYS A 220 -11.64 -10.49 8.33
N ILE A 221 -12.61 -11.10 7.63
CA ILE A 221 -12.93 -12.53 7.79
C ILE A 221 -11.71 -13.36 7.38
N LYS A 222 -11.15 -13.10 6.20
CA LYS A 222 -9.98 -13.83 5.69
C LYS A 222 -8.77 -13.69 6.62
N GLY A 223 -8.43 -12.47 7.05
CA GLY A 223 -7.32 -12.25 7.98
C GLY A 223 -7.51 -12.95 9.34
N ARG A 224 -8.78 -13.04 9.82
CA ARG A 224 -9.08 -13.79 11.05
C ARG A 224 -8.92 -15.30 10.87
N GLU A 225 -9.30 -15.84 9.70
CA GLU A 225 -9.14 -17.25 9.37
C GLU A 225 -7.66 -17.62 9.21
N GLU A 226 -6.90 -16.81 8.50
CA GLU A 226 -5.46 -16.99 8.31
C GLU A 226 -4.73 -16.93 9.67
N GLY A 227 -4.96 -15.91 10.49
CA GLY A 227 -4.35 -15.79 11.81
C GLY A 227 -4.73 -16.94 12.76
N ARG A 228 -5.97 -17.50 12.65
CA ARG A 228 -6.35 -18.69 13.40
C ARG A 228 -5.65 -19.96 12.91
N ALA A 229 -5.42 -20.08 11.60
CA ALA A 229 -4.72 -21.23 11.02
C ALA A 229 -3.24 -21.20 11.43
N GLU A 230 -2.59 -20.06 11.31
CA GLU A 230 -1.20 -19.84 11.73
C GLU A 230 -1.01 -20.12 13.23
N GLY A 231 -1.83 -19.53 14.10
CA GLY A 231 -1.74 -19.76 15.55
C GLY A 231 -2.00 -21.20 15.97
N ARG A 232 -2.85 -21.97 15.20
CA ARG A 232 -3.03 -23.40 15.44
C ARG A 232 -1.81 -24.21 15.03
N GLU A 233 -1.15 -23.84 13.95
CA GLU A 233 0.05 -24.52 13.46
C GLU A 233 1.23 -24.27 14.39
N GLU A 234 1.44 -23.03 14.80
CA GLU A 234 2.45 -22.65 15.79
C GLU A 234 2.23 -23.38 17.13
N GLY A 235 1.03 -23.30 17.71
CA GLY A 235 0.73 -23.99 18.96
C GLY A 235 0.84 -25.51 18.88
N ARG A 236 0.59 -26.12 17.70
CA ARG A 236 0.83 -27.54 17.49
C ARG A 236 2.33 -27.87 17.38
N ALA A 237 3.12 -26.96 16.79
CA ALA A 237 4.56 -27.15 16.67
C ALA A 237 5.21 -27.03 18.06
N GLU A 238 4.87 -25.99 18.82
CA GLU A 238 5.34 -25.78 20.19
C GLU A 238 4.95 -26.95 21.12
N GLY A 239 3.67 -27.34 21.15
CA GLY A 239 3.22 -28.43 21.98
C GLY A 239 3.83 -29.81 21.62
N ARG A 240 4.21 -30.04 20.34
CA ARG A 240 4.96 -31.23 19.96
C ARG A 240 6.40 -31.21 20.48
N GLU A 241 7.04 -30.03 20.42
CA GLU A 241 8.43 -29.90 20.89
C GLU A 241 8.49 -30.04 22.42
N GLU A 242 7.59 -29.35 23.15
CA GLU A 242 7.46 -29.48 24.60
C GLU A 242 7.18 -30.94 25.02
N GLY A 243 6.18 -31.57 24.42
CA GLY A 243 5.86 -32.98 24.72
C GLY A 243 6.99 -33.96 24.38
N ARG A 244 7.82 -33.63 23.38
CA ARG A 244 9.00 -34.43 23.03
C ARG A 244 10.14 -34.26 24.05
N GLU A 245 10.32 -33.04 24.55
CA GLU A 245 11.30 -32.76 25.61
C GLU A 245 10.88 -33.38 26.95
N GLU A 246 9.61 -33.23 27.34
CA GLU A 246 9.05 -33.86 28.52
C GLU A 246 9.17 -35.39 28.47
N GLY A 247 8.76 -36.01 27.37
CA GLY A 247 8.86 -37.47 27.19
C GLY A 247 10.32 -37.97 27.21
N ARG A 248 11.27 -37.18 26.69
CA ARG A 248 12.70 -37.51 26.81
C ARG A 248 13.18 -37.42 28.26
N ALA A 249 12.76 -36.39 29.01
CA ALA A 249 13.11 -36.24 30.40
C ALA A 249 12.54 -37.37 31.27
N GLU A 250 11.25 -37.68 31.09
CA GLU A 250 10.59 -38.82 31.79
C GLU A 250 11.27 -40.15 31.49
N GLY A 251 11.58 -40.42 30.21
CA GLY A 251 12.31 -41.64 29.85
C GLY A 251 13.71 -41.75 30.46
N LYS A 252 14.43 -40.64 30.58
CA LYS A 252 15.71 -40.62 31.25
C LYS A 252 15.56 -40.88 32.78
N ILE A 253 14.53 -40.30 33.40
CA ILE A 253 14.24 -40.51 34.83
C ILE A 253 13.91 -42.00 35.09
N GLU A 254 13.08 -42.58 34.27
CA GLU A 254 12.72 -44.02 34.41
C GLU A 254 13.94 -44.93 34.23
N LEU A 255 14.82 -44.61 33.27
CA LEU A 255 16.07 -45.33 33.05
C LEU A 255 16.98 -45.22 34.30
N ILE A 256 17.15 -44.01 34.88
CA ILE A 256 17.96 -43.83 36.09
C ILE A 256 17.38 -44.66 37.26
N LYS A 257 16.07 -44.61 37.52
CA LYS A 257 15.39 -45.39 38.57
C LYS A 257 15.60 -46.89 38.39
N ASN A 258 15.51 -47.41 37.15
CA ASN A 258 15.74 -48.79 36.84
C ASN A 258 17.18 -49.24 37.09
N ILE A 259 18.16 -48.40 36.71
CA ILE A 259 19.58 -48.68 36.98
C ILE A 259 19.87 -48.68 38.46
N MET A 260 19.40 -47.67 39.21
CA MET A 260 19.54 -47.62 40.68
C MET A 260 19.00 -48.88 41.36
N LYS A 261 17.83 -49.32 40.96
CA LYS A 261 17.16 -50.50 41.55
C LYS A 261 17.91 -51.79 41.24
N ASN A 262 18.31 -52.00 39.98
CA ASN A 262 18.91 -53.25 39.54
C ASN A 262 20.37 -53.39 39.99
N MET A 263 21.11 -52.30 39.97
CA MET A 263 22.55 -52.32 40.33
C MET A 263 22.81 -51.93 41.77
N LYS A 264 21.81 -51.47 42.53
CA LYS A 264 21.89 -50.99 43.93
C LYS A 264 22.96 -49.91 44.13
N ILE A 265 23.02 -48.96 43.21
CA ILE A 265 23.96 -47.83 43.20
C ILE A 265 23.25 -46.51 43.48
N SER A 266 24.01 -45.46 43.76
CA SER A 266 23.47 -44.10 43.99
C SER A 266 22.91 -43.49 42.73
N ALA A 267 22.07 -42.45 42.85
CA ALA A 267 21.48 -41.72 41.74
C ALA A 267 22.58 -41.13 40.82
N GLU A 268 23.65 -40.58 41.42
CA GLU A 268 24.78 -40.00 40.64
C GLU A 268 25.49 -41.08 39.82
N ALA A 269 25.78 -42.27 40.43
CA ALA A 269 26.40 -43.36 39.71
C ALA A 269 25.47 -43.94 38.61
N ALA A 270 24.14 -43.96 38.83
CA ALA A 270 23.17 -44.37 37.86
C ALA A 270 23.06 -43.41 36.68
N MET A 271 23.15 -42.08 36.94
CA MET A 271 23.18 -41.05 35.88
C MET A 271 24.43 -41.16 35.03
N GLU A 272 25.59 -41.38 35.67
CA GLU A 272 26.86 -41.60 34.96
C GLU A 272 26.81 -42.86 34.09
N ALA A 273 26.25 -43.96 34.62
CA ALA A 273 26.04 -45.22 33.88
C ALA A 273 25.00 -45.06 32.70
N ALA A 274 24.05 -44.14 32.83
CA ALA A 274 23.09 -43.77 31.77
C ALA A 274 23.67 -42.80 30.73
N GLY A 275 24.95 -42.38 30.89
CA GLY A 275 25.61 -41.46 29.97
C GLY A 275 25.07 -40.04 30.02
N ILE A 276 24.52 -39.61 31.14
CA ILE A 276 24.02 -38.24 31.34
C ILE A 276 25.18 -37.31 31.66
N PRO A 277 25.30 -36.14 30.97
CA PRO A 277 26.35 -35.16 31.32
C PRO A 277 26.21 -34.64 32.76
N LYS A 278 27.35 -34.45 33.44
CA LYS A 278 27.35 -33.98 34.84
C LYS A 278 26.65 -32.65 35.05
N GLU A 279 26.62 -31.81 34.01
CA GLU A 279 25.93 -30.51 34.00
C GLU A 279 24.40 -30.68 34.14
N GLU A 280 23.82 -31.79 33.67
CA GLU A 280 22.39 -32.11 33.76
C GLU A 280 22.02 -32.82 35.10
N PHE A 281 22.97 -33.25 35.92
CA PHE A 281 22.68 -33.97 37.15
C PHE A 281 21.76 -33.21 38.11
N PRO A 282 21.92 -31.89 38.35
CA PRO A 282 21.03 -31.16 39.24
C PRO A 282 19.58 -31.19 38.77
N LYS A 283 19.37 -31.16 37.45
CA LYS A 283 18.04 -31.21 36.83
C LYS A 283 17.33 -32.53 37.17
N TYR A 284 17.99 -33.66 36.97
CA TYR A 284 17.38 -34.97 37.19
C TYR A 284 17.31 -35.36 38.67
N MET A 285 18.24 -34.87 39.53
CA MET A 285 18.17 -35.08 40.99
C MET A 285 16.92 -34.47 41.60
N THR A 286 16.40 -33.36 41.08
CA THR A 286 15.16 -32.77 41.60
C THR A 286 13.90 -33.49 41.13
N MET A 287 14.01 -34.39 40.16
CA MET A 287 12.89 -35.08 39.51
C MET A 287 12.83 -36.61 39.96
N LEU A 288 13.88 -37.09 40.66
CA LEU A 288 13.95 -38.47 41.18
C LEU A 288 13.22 -38.62 42.51
#